data_d68e19604f41073992d0a1df701ac5f7
#
_entry.id   d68e19604f41073992d0a1df701ac5f7
#
_cell.length_a   1.000
_cell.length_b   1.000
_cell.length_c   1.000
_cell.angle_alpha   90.00
_cell.angle_beta   90.00
_cell.angle_gamma   90.00
#
_symmetry.space_group_name_H-M   'P 1'
#
loop_
_entity.id
_entity.type
_entity.pdbx_description
1 polymer ?
#
loop_
_entity_poly.entity_id
_entity_poly.type
_entity_poly.pdbx_seq_one_letter_code
_entity_poly.pdbx_strand_id
1 'polypeptide(L)'
;NPDEAYIIDYKNGKKVIKILEKKNQSCEGSVETKLWAGPSLKREYEIILGNNFEVKYSYTVNDFLKQSILSNKKKYEVLNIILQENNICVFFGDDEDYFELLNKWVNA
;
A
#
# COMPACT_ATOMS: atom_id res chain seq x y z
N ASN A 1 -6.88 -4.70 11.73
CA ASN A 1 -5.44 -4.69 12.11
C ASN A 1 -4.58 -4.78 10.87
N PRO A 2 -3.59 -3.89 10.69
CA PRO A 2 -2.66 -3.99 9.56
C PRO A 2 -1.73 -5.19 9.71
N ASP A 3 -1.23 -5.71 8.58
CA ASP A 3 -0.22 -6.78 8.61
C ASP A 3 1.09 -6.26 9.21
N GLU A 4 1.50 -5.05 8.84
CA GLU A 4 2.67 -4.41 9.44
C GLU A 4 2.40 -2.91 9.55
N ALA A 5 2.92 -2.29 10.60
CA ALA A 5 2.85 -0.85 10.81
C ALA A 5 4.17 -0.36 11.39
N TYR A 6 4.66 0.76 10.87
CA TYR A 6 5.90 1.40 11.29
C TYR A 6 5.58 2.81 11.77
N ILE A 7 5.89 3.10 13.03
CA ILE A 7 5.66 4.42 13.61
C ILE A 7 6.98 5.17 13.65
N ILE A 8 6.99 6.36 13.06
CA ILE A 8 8.18 7.19 12.99
C ILE A 8 7.91 8.51 13.70
N ASP A 9 8.71 8.79 14.74
CA ASP A 9 8.67 10.06 15.47
C ASP A 9 9.78 10.97 14.94
N TYR A 10 9.39 12.10 14.38
CA TYR A 10 10.37 13.10 13.94
C TYR A 10 10.69 14.08 15.06
N LYS A 11 11.90 14.65 15.04
CA LYS A 11 12.37 15.59 16.05
C LYS A 11 11.48 16.83 16.19
N ASN A 12 10.77 17.21 15.12
CA ASN A 12 9.86 18.35 15.14
C ASN A 12 8.50 18.04 15.76
N GLY A 13 8.32 16.86 16.35
CA GLY A 13 7.05 16.43 16.93
C GLY A 13 6.07 15.78 15.97
N LYS A 14 6.38 15.75 14.67
CA LYS A 14 5.55 15.09 13.67
C LYS A 14 5.63 13.58 13.86
N LYS A 15 4.48 12.92 13.78
CA LYS A 15 4.38 11.47 13.85
C LYS A 15 3.79 10.94 12.55
N VAL A 16 4.44 9.92 11.98
CA VAL A 16 3.99 9.26 10.76
C VAL A 16 3.79 7.79 11.06
N ILE A 17 2.67 7.24 10.63
CA ILE A 17 2.46 5.79 10.65
C ILE A 17 2.44 5.29 9.22
N LYS A 18 3.28 4.30 8.92
CA LYS A 18 3.36 3.68 7.61
C LYS A 18 2.79 2.27 7.71
N ILE A 19 1.69 2.04 7.01
CA ILE A 19 0.92 0.80 7.05
C ILE A 19 1.20 -0.01 5.80
N LEU A 20 1.49 -1.29 6.00
CA LEU A 20 1.72 -2.25 4.93
C LEU A 20 0.70 -3.37 5.02
N GLU A 21 -0.05 -3.59 3.94
CA GLU A 21 -0.97 -4.71 3.79
C GLU A 21 -0.43 -5.66 2.73
N LYS A 22 -0.38 -6.96 3.07
CA LYS A 22 0.07 -7.98 2.15
C LYS A 22 -1.13 -8.66 1.50
N LYS A 23 -1.17 -8.68 0.17
CA LYS A 23 -2.24 -9.28 -0.61
C LYS A 23 -1.64 -10.25 -1.62
N ASN A 24 -2.04 -11.51 -1.53
CA ASN A 24 -1.58 -12.57 -2.43
C ASN A 24 -2.78 -13.21 -3.10
N GLN A 25 -2.63 -13.54 -4.36
CA GLN A 25 -3.65 -14.23 -5.13
C GLN A 25 -2.95 -15.22 -6.06
N SER A 26 -3.50 -16.44 -6.19
CA SER A 26 -2.91 -17.50 -7.02
C SER A 26 -3.73 -17.79 -8.28
N CYS A 27 -4.96 -17.31 -8.32
CA CYS A 27 -5.85 -17.44 -9.46
C CYS A 27 -6.84 -16.27 -9.44
N GLU A 28 -7.64 -16.13 -10.49
CA GLU A 28 -8.66 -15.09 -10.53
C GLU A 28 -9.59 -15.20 -9.32
N GLY A 29 -9.86 -14.06 -8.69
CA GLY A 29 -10.68 -14.03 -7.49
C GLY A 29 -10.86 -12.64 -6.92
N SER A 30 -11.32 -12.58 -5.66
CA SER A 30 -11.78 -11.34 -5.03
C SER A 30 -10.67 -10.51 -4.38
N VAL A 31 -9.42 -10.99 -4.33
CA VAL A 31 -8.33 -10.24 -3.66
C VAL A 31 -8.07 -8.91 -4.35
N GLU A 32 -8.17 -8.86 -5.68
CA GLU A 32 -8.00 -7.61 -6.42
C GLU A 32 -9.02 -6.54 -5.98
N THR A 33 -10.22 -6.96 -5.57
CA THR A 33 -11.25 -6.04 -5.07
C THR A 33 -10.77 -5.28 -3.83
N LYS A 34 -9.95 -5.93 -3.00
CA LYS A 34 -9.38 -5.31 -1.80
C LYS A 34 -8.36 -4.23 -2.14
N LEU A 35 -7.71 -4.34 -3.30
CA LEU A 35 -6.82 -3.28 -3.76
C LEU A 35 -7.61 -2.01 -4.09
N TRP A 36 -8.81 -2.15 -4.66
CA TRP A 36 -9.69 -1.04 -4.94
C TRP A 36 -10.16 -0.33 -3.68
N ALA A 37 -10.23 -1.03 -2.57
CA ALA A 37 -10.65 -0.46 -1.29
C ALA A 37 -9.55 0.38 -0.62
N GLY A 38 -8.34 0.40 -1.17
CA GLY A 38 -7.20 1.09 -0.59
C GLY A 38 -7.45 2.52 -0.14
N PRO A 39 -8.00 3.39 -0.99
CA PRO A 39 -8.29 4.77 -0.57
C PRO A 39 -9.23 4.86 0.63
N SER A 40 -10.27 4.03 0.68
CA SER A 40 -11.20 4.00 1.80
C SER A 40 -10.54 3.47 3.07
N LEU A 41 -9.73 2.44 2.97
CA LEU A 41 -9.01 1.87 4.11
C LEU A 41 -8.00 2.86 4.67
N LYS A 42 -7.26 3.54 3.80
CA LYS A 42 -6.35 4.60 4.21
C LYS A 42 -7.10 5.70 4.96
N ARG A 43 -8.23 6.14 4.43
CA ARG A 43 -9.04 7.19 5.04
C ARG A 43 -9.58 6.76 6.41
N GLU A 44 -9.97 5.50 6.54
CA GLU A 44 -10.42 4.94 7.82
C GLU A 44 -9.33 5.06 8.88
N TYR A 45 -8.08 4.69 8.55
CA TYR A 45 -6.97 4.86 9.49
C TYR A 45 -6.73 6.33 9.84
N GLU A 46 -6.82 7.23 8.87
CA GLU A 46 -6.67 8.66 9.13
C GLU A 46 -7.69 9.18 10.13
N ILE A 47 -8.94 8.76 9.99
CA ILE A 47 -10.03 9.18 10.87
C ILE A 47 -9.83 8.61 12.28
N ILE A 48 -9.50 7.31 12.39
CA ILE A 48 -9.33 6.65 13.69
C ILE A 48 -8.15 7.22 14.46
N LEU A 49 -7.03 7.49 13.79
CA LEU A 49 -5.82 7.98 14.43
C LEU A 49 -5.86 9.49 14.70
N GLY A 50 -6.69 10.20 13.96
CA GLY A 50 -6.86 11.65 14.13
C GLY A 50 -5.66 12.46 13.67
N ASN A 51 -5.62 13.73 14.07
CA ASN A 51 -4.63 14.69 13.58
C ASN A 51 -3.22 14.50 14.13
N ASN A 52 -3.01 13.57 15.07
CA ASN A 52 -1.71 13.32 15.66
C ASN A 52 -0.76 12.55 14.73
N PHE A 53 -1.31 11.90 13.70
CA PHE A 53 -0.54 11.08 12.78
C PHE A 53 -0.80 11.46 11.33
N GLU A 54 0.26 11.46 10.54
CA GLU A 54 0.16 11.35 9.09
C GLU A 54 0.16 9.86 8.73
N VAL A 55 -0.82 9.41 7.97
CA VAL A 55 -0.93 8.01 7.55
C VAL A 55 -0.36 7.86 6.14
N LYS A 56 0.58 6.92 5.99
CA LYS A 56 1.05 6.44 4.70
C LYS A 56 0.63 4.98 4.56
N TYR A 57 0.19 4.61 3.38
CA TYR A 57 -0.43 3.32 3.15
C TYR A 57 0.18 2.64 1.93
N SER A 58 0.39 1.32 2.02
CA SER A 58 0.99 0.56 0.94
C SER A 58 0.45 -0.86 0.89
N TYR A 59 0.62 -1.48 -0.27
CA TYR A 59 0.39 -2.89 -0.48
C TYR A 59 1.68 -3.58 -0.89
N THR A 60 1.87 -4.81 -0.43
CA THR A 60 2.81 -5.77 -1.02
C THR A 60 1.99 -6.87 -1.68
N VAL A 61 2.24 -7.13 -2.94
CA VAL A 61 1.51 -8.13 -3.73
C VAL A 61 2.49 -9.16 -4.31
N ASN A 62 1.96 -10.37 -4.58
CA ASN A 62 2.74 -11.43 -5.20
C ASN A 62 2.81 -11.27 -6.74
N ASP A 63 3.54 -12.18 -7.40
CA ASP A 63 3.72 -12.13 -8.86
C ASP A 63 2.42 -12.23 -9.64
N PHE A 64 1.46 -13.01 -9.17
CA PHE A 64 0.18 -13.11 -9.85
C PHE A 64 -0.50 -11.74 -9.96
N LEU A 65 -0.57 -11.02 -8.84
CA LEU A 65 -1.15 -9.67 -8.81
C LEU A 65 -0.28 -8.66 -9.52
N LYS A 66 1.05 -8.81 -9.44
CA LYS A 66 1.98 -7.94 -10.19
C LYS A 66 1.70 -7.98 -11.68
N GLN A 67 1.52 -9.17 -12.24
CA GLN A 67 1.22 -9.32 -13.66
C GLN A 67 -0.09 -8.63 -14.03
N SER A 68 -1.09 -8.72 -13.18
CA SER A 68 -2.37 -8.03 -13.38
C SER A 68 -2.19 -6.51 -13.33
N ILE A 69 -1.50 -6.03 -12.30
CA ILE A 69 -1.29 -4.59 -12.07
C ILE A 69 -0.50 -3.95 -13.21
N LEU A 70 0.47 -4.67 -13.76
CA LEU A 70 1.30 -4.19 -14.87
C LEU A 70 0.70 -4.49 -16.25
N SER A 71 -0.46 -5.15 -16.29
CA SER A 71 -1.12 -5.45 -17.57
C SER A 71 -1.67 -4.16 -18.20
N ASN A 72 -1.97 -4.23 -19.49
CA ASN A 72 -2.59 -3.13 -20.21
C ASN A 72 -4.12 -3.15 -20.16
N LYS A 73 -4.70 -3.93 -19.27
CA LYS A 73 -6.15 -3.98 -19.10
C LYS A 73 -6.64 -2.68 -18.50
N LYS A 74 -7.73 -2.14 -19.03
CA LYS A 74 -8.25 -0.84 -18.65
C LYS A 74 -8.54 -0.73 -17.15
N LYS A 75 -9.10 -1.78 -16.55
CA LYS A 75 -9.43 -1.74 -15.12
C LYS A 75 -8.19 -1.54 -14.26
N TYR A 76 -7.04 -2.11 -14.64
CA TYR A 76 -5.80 -1.95 -13.87
C TYR A 76 -5.12 -0.62 -14.14
N GLU A 77 -5.28 -0.07 -15.34
CA GLU A 77 -4.84 1.30 -15.60
C GLU A 77 -5.58 2.27 -14.67
N VAL A 78 -6.90 2.10 -14.54
CA VAL A 78 -7.72 2.94 -13.66
C VAL A 78 -7.34 2.73 -12.19
N LEU A 79 -7.17 1.48 -11.76
CA LEU A 79 -6.75 1.17 -10.39
C LEU A 79 -5.43 1.86 -10.06
N ASN A 80 -4.44 1.75 -10.94
CA ASN A 80 -3.12 2.34 -10.71
C ASN A 80 -3.19 3.86 -10.57
N ILE A 81 -4.02 4.52 -11.38
CA ILE A 81 -4.24 5.96 -11.27
C ILE A 81 -4.84 6.32 -9.91
N ILE A 82 -5.87 5.59 -9.49
CA ILE A 82 -6.54 5.84 -8.21
C ILE A 82 -5.58 5.65 -7.03
N LEU A 83 -4.81 4.57 -7.05
CA LEU A 83 -3.83 4.32 -5.98
C LEU A 83 -2.77 5.43 -5.95
N GLN A 84 -2.26 5.83 -7.10
CA GLN A 84 -1.28 6.90 -7.19
C GLN A 84 -1.83 8.23 -6.70
N GLU A 85 -3.06 8.60 -7.08
CA GLU A 85 -3.71 9.82 -6.64
C GLU A 85 -3.89 9.88 -5.12
N ASN A 86 -4.01 8.72 -4.49
CA ASN A 86 -4.16 8.60 -3.04
C ASN A 86 -2.82 8.31 -2.32
N ASN A 87 -1.71 8.41 -3.02
CA ASN A 87 -0.37 8.16 -2.48
C ASN A 87 -0.22 6.77 -1.87
N ILE A 88 -0.86 5.77 -2.46
CA ILE A 88 -0.76 4.37 -2.03
C ILE A 88 0.28 3.68 -2.89
N CYS A 89 1.37 3.25 -2.26
CA CYS A 89 2.45 2.52 -2.95
C CYS A 89 2.09 1.05 -3.08
N VAL A 90 2.53 0.43 -4.17
CA VAL A 90 2.42 -1.02 -4.36
C VAL A 90 3.82 -1.59 -4.54
N PHE A 91 4.19 -2.51 -3.67
CA PHE A 91 5.47 -3.22 -3.73
C PHE A 91 5.26 -4.63 -4.24
N PHE A 92 6.23 -5.14 -4.98
CA PHE A 92 6.19 -6.49 -5.54
C PHE A 92 7.03 -7.41 -4.66
N GLY A 93 6.37 -8.25 -3.85
CA GLY A 93 7.02 -9.03 -2.80
C GLY A 93 7.96 -10.11 -3.30
N ASP A 94 7.81 -10.56 -4.55
CA ASP A 94 8.66 -11.60 -5.14
C ASP A 94 9.84 -11.04 -5.95
N ASP A 95 9.97 -9.72 -6.04
CA ASP A 95 11.09 -9.08 -6.74
C ASP A 95 12.36 -9.12 -5.88
N GLU A 96 13.52 -9.23 -6.53
CA GLU A 96 14.82 -9.27 -5.84
C GLU A 96 15.08 -8.00 -5.02
N ASP A 97 14.63 -6.85 -5.50
CA ASP A 97 14.86 -5.57 -4.85
C ASP A 97 13.74 -5.17 -3.86
N TYR A 98 12.83 -6.08 -3.55
CA TYR A 98 11.66 -5.78 -2.71
C TYR A 98 12.07 -5.16 -1.37
N PHE A 99 12.98 -5.81 -0.63
CA PHE A 99 13.37 -5.31 0.70
C PHE A 99 14.09 -3.98 0.62
N GLU A 100 14.89 -3.77 -0.42
CA GLU A 100 15.54 -2.47 -0.63
C GLU A 100 14.52 -1.35 -0.82
N LEU A 101 13.53 -1.57 -1.69
CA LEU A 101 12.49 -0.57 -1.96
C LEU A 101 11.60 -0.34 -0.75
N LEU A 102 11.22 -1.41 -0.05
CA LEU A 102 10.42 -1.30 1.17
C LEU A 102 11.16 -0.51 2.24
N ASN A 103 12.44 -0.80 2.47
CA ASN A 103 13.24 -0.09 3.46
C ASN A 103 13.38 1.39 3.13
N LYS A 104 13.54 1.74 1.87
CA LYS A 104 13.57 3.14 1.43
C LYS A 104 12.25 3.84 1.78
N TRP A 105 11.14 3.18 1.54
CA TRP A 105 9.82 3.74 1.84
C TRP A 105 9.61 3.91 3.35
N VAL A 106 9.98 2.90 4.15
CA VAL A 106 9.84 2.95 5.61
C VAL A 106 10.70 4.06 6.20
N ASN A 107 11.91 4.26 5.67
CA ASN A 107 12.87 5.22 6.21
C ASN A 107 12.82 6.61 5.57
N ALA A 108 11.92 6.81 4.64
CA ALA A 108 11.79 8.09 3.94
C ALA A 108 11.22 9.22 4.82
#